data_1d85176595e10c84978babb9bb0b95c1
#
_entry.id   1d85176595e10c84978babb9bb0b95c1
#
_cell.length_a   1.000
_cell.length_b   1.000
_cell.length_c   1.000
_cell.angle_alpha   90.00
_cell.angle_beta   90.00
_cell.angle_gamma   90.00
#
_symmetry.space_group_name_H-M   'P 1'
#
loop_
_entity.id
_entity.type
_entity.pdbx_description
1 polymer ?
#
loop_
_entity_poly.entity_id
_entity_poly.type
_entity_poly.pdbx_seq_one_letter_code
_entity_poly.pdbx_strand_id
1 'polypeptide(L)'
;MRVLAGEIGPRGTGTHGEAAAADFVARRLAQLGLSVEWQRFRAVADQNAFPLAVNLVALLAVALYPLGGALTRWVAAALALSTPVLFWETVIHSDSPLRPLLPHVRSQNVLGRIPPAGKIRQRVVLLAHLDTNRCRLAWQSAAVRFLEPLTWLTFGVLVLLGVLYLLGALLSGPAWVWWLSLLPAGYILGTGITLWREGRTPFSPGAHDNASSVAVALEVGRWLAARPPRHTEVWLAFTGAEETDHRGLKVLLQEHGAVLRDAVFIDLEGVGSGELVYLVREGLCWPYRPDPGLQALAEEVAARRPDLGVRPARMPVEDEVRTLRNGGYRAICLAGRDPATGTLPRWHRADDTVDTVSPVALERAAEFVLEMLQVIDSGLWGRRGPSEAASCRDRR
;
A
#
# COMPACT_ATOMS: atom_id res chain seq x y z
N MET A 1 -8.14 -16.99 -7.64
CA MET A 1 -7.03 -16.38 -8.37
C MET A 1 -7.24 -16.42 -9.89
N ARG A 2 -7.41 -17.57 -10.58
CA ARG A 2 -7.64 -17.63 -12.05
C ARG A 2 -8.78 -16.74 -12.54
N VAL A 3 -9.90 -16.71 -11.81
CA VAL A 3 -11.04 -15.84 -12.17
C VAL A 3 -10.65 -14.36 -12.10
N LEU A 4 -9.97 -13.94 -11.04
CA LEU A 4 -9.59 -12.52 -10.85
C LEU A 4 -8.58 -12.03 -11.88
N ALA A 5 -7.46 -12.74 -12.04
CA ALA A 5 -6.38 -12.28 -12.91
C ALA A 5 -6.46 -12.81 -14.36
N GLY A 6 -7.19 -13.93 -14.59
CA GLY A 6 -7.30 -14.55 -15.90
C GLY A 6 -8.58 -14.19 -16.66
N GLU A 7 -9.76 -14.33 -16.01
CA GLU A 7 -11.05 -14.08 -16.66
C GLU A 7 -11.49 -12.62 -16.54
N ILE A 8 -11.35 -12.00 -15.35
CA ILE A 8 -11.63 -10.59 -15.14
C ILE A 8 -10.47 -9.75 -15.67
N GLY A 9 -9.23 -10.14 -15.34
CA GLY A 9 -8.01 -9.48 -15.79
C GLY A 9 -7.71 -8.19 -15.01
N PRO A 10 -7.28 -7.11 -15.68
CA PRO A 10 -6.92 -5.85 -15.05
C PRO A 10 -8.08 -5.24 -14.26
N ARG A 11 -7.78 -4.79 -13.03
CA ARG A 11 -8.78 -4.36 -12.05
C ARG A 11 -8.49 -2.95 -11.52
N GLY A 12 -8.03 -2.05 -12.38
CA GLY A 12 -7.70 -0.68 -11.96
C GLY A 12 -8.82 -0.01 -11.17
N THR A 13 -8.43 0.84 -10.23
CA THR A 13 -9.35 1.57 -9.34
C THR A 13 -10.51 2.22 -10.11
N GLY A 14 -11.74 1.94 -9.71
CA GLY A 14 -12.96 2.48 -10.32
C GLY A 14 -13.33 1.91 -11.68
N THR A 15 -12.62 0.89 -12.17
CA THR A 15 -12.94 0.23 -13.43
C THR A 15 -14.01 -0.86 -13.25
N HIS A 16 -14.57 -1.29 -14.38
CA HIS A 16 -15.46 -2.46 -14.40
C HIS A 16 -14.77 -3.73 -13.87
N GLY A 17 -13.45 -3.88 -14.09
CA GLY A 17 -12.67 -5.02 -13.60
C GLY A 17 -12.63 -5.07 -12.06
N GLU A 18 -12.39 -3.92 -11.40
CA GLU A 18 -12.43 -3.85 -9.93
C GLU A 18 -13.83 -4.18 -9.39
N ALA A 19 -14.89 -3.63 -10.01
CA ALA A 19 -16.27 -3.93 -9.62
C ALA A 19 -16.60 -5.43 -9.79
N ALA A 20 -16.20 -6.04 -10.91
CA ALA A 20 -16.40 -7.46 -11.18
C ALA A 20 -15.64 -8.36 -10.18
N ALA A 21 -14.43 -7.94 -9.76
CA ALA A 21 -13.68 -8.65 -8.73
C ALA A 21 -14.38 -8.57 -7.36
N ALA A 22 -14.89 -7.39 -7.00
CA ALA A 22 -15.67 -7.20 -5.78
C ALA A 22 -16.94 -8.08 -5.78
N ASP A 23 -17.68 -8.10 -6.89
CA ASP A 23 -18.85 -8.96 -7.07
C ASP A 23 -18.50 -10.45 -6.97
N PHE A 24 -17.36 -10.85 -7.54
CA PHE A 24 -16.88 -12.23 -7.43
C PHE A 24 -16.59 -12.59 -5.98
N VAL A 25 -15.86 -11.75 -5.26
CA VAL A 25 -15.52 -11.99 -3.85
C VAL A 25 -16.78 -12.03 -3.00
N ALA A 26 -17.72 -11.10 -3.19
CA ALA A 26 -18.98 -11.06 -2.46
C ALA A 26 -19.78 -12.38 -2.64
N ARG A 27 -19.87 -12.87 -3.89
CA ARG A 27 -20.52 -14.18 -4.16
C ARG A 27 -19.79 -15.33 -3.47
N ARG A 28 -18.44 -15.32 -3.43
CA ARG A 28 -17.68 -16.37 -2.74
C ARG A 28 -17.93 -16.36 -1.23
N LEU A 29 -17.94 -15.18 -0.61
CA LEU A 29 -18.25 -15.04 0.82
C LEU A 29 -19.69 -15.53 1.13
N ALA A 30 -20.67 -15.14 0.30
CA ALA A 30 -22.04 -15.60 0.44
C ALA A 30 -22.18 -17.14 0.30
N GLN A 31 -21.44 -17.77 -0.64
CA GLN A 31 -21.37 -19.23 -0.79
C GLN A 31 -20.78 -19.95 0.43
N LEU A 32 -19.92 -19.25 1.21
CA LEU A 32 -19.42 -19.75 2.48
C LEU A 32 -20.40 -19.54 3.65
N GLY A 33 -21.57 -18.96 3.39
CA GLY A 33 -22.58 -18.66 4.41
C GLY A 33 -22.24 -17.42 5.26
N LEU A 34 -21.28 -16.62 4.85
CA LEU A 34 -20.87 -15.43 5.57
C LEU A 34 -21.76 -14.23 5.24
N SER A 35 -21.96 -13.36 6.21
CA SER A 35 -22.56 -12.04 5.97
C SER A 35 -21.64 -11.19 5.11
N VAL A 36 -22.17 -10.59 4.05
CA VAL A 36 -21.41 -9.73 3.14
C VAL A 36 -21.84 -8.29 3.37
N GLU A 37 -20.86 -7.46 3.67
CA GLU A 37 -21.03 -6.01 3.80
C GLU A 37 -20.28 -5.30 2.66
N TRP A 38 -20.93 -4.27 2.10
CA TRP A 38 -20.35 -3.44 1.05
C TRP A 38 -20.12 -2.02 1.57
N GLN A 39 -18.92 -1.51 1.39
CA GLN A 39 -18.62 -0.11 1.63
C GLN A 39 -18.33 0.56 0.28
N ARG A 40 -19.19 1.47 -0.13
CA ARG A 40 -19.05 2.20 -1.40
C ARG A 40 -18.54 3.61 -1.15
N PHE A 41 -17.51 4.02 -1.89
CA PHE A 41 -16.86 5.30 -1.69
C PHE A 41 -16.33 5.90 -3.00
N ARG A 42 -15.75 7.10 -2.87
CA ARG A 42 -15.04 7.76 -3.96
C ARG A 42 -13.54 7.73 -3.68
N ALA A 43 -12.76 7.40 -4.72
CA ALA A 43 -11.31 7.36 -4.70
C ALA A 43 -10.73 8.17 -5.85
N VAL A 44 -9.48 8.57 -5.77
CA VAL A 44 -8.77 9.16 -6.91
C VAL A 44 -8.56 8.08 -7.96
N ALA A 45 -8.72 8.44 -9.23
CA ALA A 45 -8.73 7.47 -10.32
C ALA A 45 -7.36 6.85 -10.63
N ASP A 46 -6.27 7.55 -10.31
CA ASP A 46 -4.90 7.13 -10.65
C ASP A 46 -3.91 7.71 -9.63
N GLN A 47 -3.02 6.89 -9.11
CA GLN A 47 -1.97 7.28 -8.17
C GLN A 47 -1.06 8.38 -8.76
N ASN A 48 -0.79 8.37 -10.05
CA ASN A 48 0.05 9.38 -10.71
C ASN A 48 -0.56 10.79 -10.68
N ALA A 49 -1.87 10.91 -10.45
CA ALA A 49 -2.53 12.21 -10.33
C ALA A 49 -1.97 13.06 -9.19
N PHE A 50 -1.54 12.42 -8.10
CA PHE A 50 -0.98 13.12 -6.93
C PHE A 50 0.36 13.79 -7.24
N PRO A 51 1.44 13.07 -7.62
CA PRO A 51 2.71 13.70 -7.93
C PRO A 51 2.64 14.60 -9.17
N LEU A 52 1.75 14.30 -10.13
CA LEU A 52 1.52 15.18 -11.27
C LEU A 52 0.94 16.53 -10.85
N ALA A 53 0.00 16.56 -9.90
CA ALA A 53 -0.54 17.81 -9.36
C ALA A 53 0.54 18.63 -8.65
N VAL A 54 1.43 18.00 -7.89
CA VAL A 54 2.58 18.69 -7.26
C VAL A 54 3.49 19.32 -8.33
N ASN A 55 3.81 18.56 -9.39
CA ASN A 55 4.60 19.06 -10.51
C ASN A 55 3.94 20.23 -11.22
N LEU A 56 2.62 20.23 -11.39
CA LEU A 56 1.87 21.33 -11.98
C LEU A 56 1.93 22.60 -11.12
N VAL A 57 1.84 22.46 -9.79
CA VAL A 57 2.02 23.60 -8.86
C VAL A 57 3.44 24.18 -8.97
N ALA A 58 4.47 23.32 -9.05
CA ALA A 58 5.85 23.75 -9.23
C ALA A 58 6.06 24.48 -10.56
N LEU A 59 5.55 23.93 -11.66
CA LEU A 59 5.64 24.56 -12.99
C LEU A 59 4.84 25.86 -13.08
N LEU A 60 3.71 25.98 -12.38
CA LEU A 60 2.98 27.24 -12.25
C LEU A 60 3.84 28.31 -11.55
N ALA A 61 4.56 27.96 -10.49
CA ALA A 61 5.49 28.88 -9.84
C ALA A 61 6.58 29.38 -10.82
N VAL A 62 7.12 28.45 -11.65
CA VAL A 62 8.13 28.80 -12.68
C VAL A 62 7.55 29.75 -13.72
N ALA A 63 6.31 29.56 -14.16
CA ALA A 63 5.65 30.40 -15.15
C ALA A 63 5.30 31.80 -14.59
N LEU A 64 4.97 31.89 -13.31
CA LEU A 64 4.59 33.18 -12.67
C LEU A 64 5.79 34.06 -12.36
N TYR A 65 6.94 33.48 -12.01
CA TYR A 65 8.09 34.24 -11.53
C TYR A 65 8.57 35.36 -12.51
N PRO A 66 8.69 35.12 -13.86
CA PRO A 66 9.15 36.13 -14.81
C PRO A 66 8.11 37.21 -15.15
N LEU A 67 6.83 37.05 -14.77
CA LEU A 67 5.80 38.06 -15.06
C LEU A 67 6.02 39.37 -14.35
N GLY A 68 6.98 39.44 -13.39
CA GLY A 68 7.44 40.64 -12.74
C GLY A 68 6.53 41.12 -11.60
N GLY A 69 6.99 42.16 -10.89
CA GLY A 69 6.29 42.71 -9.73
C GLY A 69 6.57 41.93 -8.42
N ALA A 70 6.50 42.64 -7.29
CA ALA A 70 6.77 42.03 -5.98
C ALA A 70 5.75 40.92 -5.65
N LEU A 71 4.47 41.16 -5.89
CA LEU A 71 3.40 40.24 -5.56
C LEU A 71 3.55 38.90 -6.30
N THR A 72 3.79 38.92 -7.62
CA THR A 72 3.94 37.68 -8.42
C THR A 72 5.14 36.86 -7.98
N ARG A 73 6.24 37.48 -7.59
CA ARG A 73 7.42 36.77 -7.06
C ARG A 73 7.16 36.13 -5.72
N TRP A 74 6.45 36.80 -4.81
CA TRP A 74 6.06 36.20 -3.53
C TRP A 74 5.06 35.07 -3.70
N VAL A 75 4.10 35.19 -4.64
CA VAL A 75 3.18 34.10 -4.97
C VAL A 75 3.95 32.91 -5.57
N ALA A 76 4.86 33.15 -6.50
CA ALA A 76 5.70 32.09 -7.06
C ALA A 76 6.56 31.41 -5.99
N ALA A 77 7.16 32.19 -5.06
CA ALA A 77 7.91 31.63 -3.94
C ALA A 77 7.03 30.79 -3.00
N ALA A 78 5.83 31.26 -2.66
CA ALA A 78 4.89 30.52 -1.82
C ALA A 78 4.45 29.20 -2.47
N LEU A 79 4.12 29.23 -3.77
CA LEU A 79 3.77 28.02 -4.52
C LEU A 79 4.96 27.03 -4.56
N ALA A 80 6.16 27.50 -4.90
CA ALA A 80 7.35 26.66 -4.96
C ALA A 80 7.69 26.05 -3.60
N LEU A 81 7.62 26.81 -2.50
CA LEU A 81 7.84 26.33 -1.14
C LEU A 81 6.77 25.36 -0.66
N SER A 82 5.54 25.44 -1.18
CA SER A 82 4.49 24.50 -0.83
C SER A 82 4.75 23.11 -1.45
N THR A 83 5.46 23.02 -2.59
CA THR A 83 5.61 21.76 -3.34
C THR A 83 6.37 20.66 -2.58
N PRO A 84 7.48 20.89 -1.87
CA PRO A 84 8.11 19.83 -1.07
C PRO A 84 7.20 19.36 0.07
N VAL A 85 6.39 20.24 0.66
CA VAL A 85 5.41 19.85 1.70
C VAL A 85 4.32 18.99 1.10
N LEU A 86 3.73 19.42 -0.03
CA LEU A 86 2.72 18.64 -0.76
C LEU A 86 3.26 17.28 -1.21
N PHE A 87 4.50 17.23 -1.67
CA PHE A 87 5.16 15.99 -2.05
C PHE A 87 5.37 15.07 -0.85
N TRP A 88 5.80 15.62 0.27
CA TRP A 88 5.99 14.88 1.51
C TRP A 88 4.69 14.24 2.01
N GLU A 89 3.62 15.03 2.12
CA GLU A 89 2.30 14.51 2.52
C GLU A 89 1.77 13.46 1.56
N THR A 90 2.02 13.64 0.26
CA THR A 90 1.56 12.73 -0.78
C THR A 90 2.31 11.39 -0.78
N VAL A 91 3.65 11.45 -0.72
CA VAL A 91 4.51 10.26 -0.91
C VAL A 91 4.84 9.58 0.41
N ILE A 92 4.99 10.36 1.48
CA ILE A 92 5.43 9.82 2.78
C ILE A 92 4.26 9.47 3.69
N HIS A 93 3.23 10.31 3.74
CA HIS A 93 2.08 10.09 4.62
C HIS A 93 0.89 9.44 3.94
N SER A 94 0.91 9.33 2.60
CA SER A 94 -0.23 8.83 1.80
C SER A 94 -1.54 9.55 2.13
N ASP A 95 -1.48 10.85 2.40
CA ASP A 95 -2.65 11.69 2.76
C ASP A 95 -2.57 13.07 2.10
N SER A 96 -2.65 13.09 0.77
CA SER A 96 -2.50 14.31 -0.01
C SER A 96 -3.63 15.32 0.24
N PRO A 97 -3.30 16.57 0.63
CA PRO A 97 -4.30 17.65 0.72
C PRO A 97 -4.87 18.05 -0.65
N LEU A 98 -4.24 17.63 -1.75
CA LEU A 98 -4.73 17.86 -3.11
C LEU A 98 -5.83 16.88 -3.51
N ARG A 99 -6.08 15.81 -2.73
CA ARG A 99 -7.08 14.77 -3.03
C ARG A 99 -8.46 15.35 -3.46
N PRO A 100 -9.05 16.34 -2.77
CA PRO A 100 -10.36 16.86 -3.16
C PRO A 100 -10.41 17.50 -4.55
N LEU A 101 -9.26 17.92 -5.08
CA LEU A 101 -9.13 18.60 -6.37
C LEU A 101 -8.88 17.63 -7.54
N LEU A 102 -8.59 16.35 -7.24
CA LEU A 102 -8.25 15.36 -8.25
C LEU A 102 -9.51 14.65 -8.79
N PRO A 103 -9.44 14.07 -10.00
CA PRO A 103 -10.55 13.29 -10.55
C PRO A 103 -10.88 12.07 -9.69
N HIS A 104 -12.16 11.90 -9.35
CA HIS A 104 -12.62 10.79 -8.52
C HIS A 104 -13.45 9.80 -9.33
N VAL A 105 -13.32 8.53 -8.98
CA VAL A 105 -14.11 7.40 -9.45
C VAL A 105 -14.83 6.72 -8.27
N ARG A 106 -15.77 5.82 -8.59
CA ARG A 106 -16.43 4.99 -7.56
C ARG A 106 -15.63 3.73 -7.36
N SER A 107 -15.40 3.38 -6.10
CA SER A 107 -14.76 2.15 -5.67
C SER A 107 -15.53 1.54 -4.50
N GLN A 108 -15.14 0.35 -4.05
CA GLN A 108 -15.84 -0.38 -3.00
C GLN A 108 -14.91 -1.33 -2.25
N ASN A 109 -15.22 -1.53 -0.96
CA ASN A 109 -14.74 -2.69 -0.21
C ASN A 109 -15.81 -3.77 -0.15
N VAL A 110 -15.38 -5.02 0.05
CA VAL A 110 -16.22 -6.16 0.37
C VAL A 110 -15.71 -6.79 1.65
N LEU A 111 -16.58 -6.89 2.64
CA LEU A 111 -16.23 -7.43 3.96
C LEU A 111 -17.03 -8.69 4.23
N GLY A 112 -16.36 -9.71 4.79
CA GLY A 112 -16.98 -10.91 5.33
C GLY A 112 -16.61 -11.08 6.81
N ARG A 113 -17.53 -11.59 7.62
CA ARG A 113 -17.26 -11.81 9.06
C ARG A 113 -17.48 -13.26 9.42
N ILE A 114 -16.53 -13.81 10.15
CA ILE A 114 -16.57 -15.16 10.71
C ILE A 114 -16.66 -15.01 12.22
N PRO A 115 -17.84 -15.24 12.82
CA PRO A 115 -18.00 -15.16 14.27
C PRO A 115 -17.26 -16.32 14.94
N PRO A 116 -16.76 -16.15 16.17
CA PRO A 116 -16.21 -17.26 16.93
C PRO A 116 -17.31 -18.21 17.44
N ALA A 117 -16.95 -19.45 17.73
CA ALA A 117 -17.85 -20.40 18.35
C ALA A 117 -18.24 -20.04 19.80
N GLY A 118 -17.44 -19.21 20.48
CA GLY A 118 -17.65 -18.73 21.84
C GLY A 118 -17.70 -17.21 21.94
N LYS A 119 -17.35 -16.66 23.11
CA LYS A 119 -17.32 -15.20 23.32
C LYS A 119 -16.14 -14.57 22.58
N ILE A 120 -16.37 -13.44 21.93
CA ILE A 120 -15.32 -12.64 21.29
C ILE A 120 -14.36 -12.13 22.38
N ARG A 121 -13.08 -12.49 22.25
CA ARG A 121 -11.98 -11.98 23.07
C ARG A 121 -10.98 -11.19 22.25
N GLN A 122 -10.86 -11.52 20.95
CA GLN A 122 -9.96 -10.90 20.01
C GLN A 122 -10.65 -10.71 18.66
N ARG A 123 -10.23 -9.70 17.90
CA ARG A 123 -10.59 -9.54 16.48
C ARG A 123 -9.33 -9.57 15.64
N VAL A 124 -9.40 -10.25 14.51
CA VAL A 124 -8.37 -10.24 13.47
C VAL A 124 -9.01 -9.79 12.18
N VAL A 125 -8.36 -8.88 11.49
CA VAL A 125 -8.72 -8.44 10.14
C VAL A 125 -7.67 -8.97 9.18
N LEU A 126 -8.06 -9.79 8.23
CA LEU A 126 -7.23 -10.25 7.14
C LEU A 126 -7.51 -9.35 5.93
N LEU A 127 -6.50 -8.61 5.49
CA LEU A 127 -6.58 -7.66 4.39
C LEU A 127 -6.03 -8.27 3.10
N ALA A 128 -6.65 -7.96 1.98
CA ALA A 128 -6.13 -8.16 0.63
C ALA A 128 -6.85 -7.21 -0.33
N HIS A 129 -6.13 -6.43 -1.11
CA HIS A 129 -6.76 -5.49 -2.01
C HIS A 129 -7.23 -6.12 -3.34
N LEU A 130 -8.25 -5.51 -3.95
CA LEU A 130 -8.91 -5.98 -5.16
C LEU A 130 -8.35 -5.36 -6.43
N ASP A 131 -7.96 -4.09 -6.33
CA ASP A 131 -7.52 -3.31 -7.47
C ASP A 131 -6.09 -3.65 -7.91
N THR A 132 -5.70 -3.17 -9.07
CA THR A 132 -4.36 -3.35 -9.64
C THR A 132 -3.85 -2.03 -10.18
N ASN A 133 -2.54 -1.84 -10.12
CA ASN A 133 -1.90 -0.65 -10.64
C ASN A 133 -1.67 -0.73 -12.16
N ARG A 134 -1.31 0.41 -12.74
CA ARG A 134 -0.85 0.49 -14.13
C ARG A 134 0.54 -0.12 -14.29
N CYS A 135 0.80 -0.66 -15.48
CA CYS A 135 2.15 -1.08 -15.85
C CYS A 135 3.06 0.13 -15.96
N ARG A 136 4.15 0.17 -15.19
CA ARG A 136 5.01 1.33 -15.07
C ARG A 136 6.45 1.03 -15.48
N LEU A 137 7.11 2.00 -16.12
CA LEU A 137 8.52 1.87 -16.52
C LEU A 137 9.44 1.81 -15.30
N ALA A 138 9.15 2.57 -14.26
CA ALA A 138 9.95 2.60 -13.04
C ALA A 138 9.94 1.28 -12.26
N TRP A 139 8.95 0.41 -12.49
CA TRP A 139 8.84 -0.92 -11.87
C TRP A 139 9.47 -2.05 -12.70
N GLN A 140 10.10 -1.75 -13.84
CA GLN A 140 10.93 -2.73 -14.52
C GLN A 140 12.10 -3.18 -13.63
N SER A 141 12.43 -4.45 -13.65
CA SER A 141 13.42 -5.06 -12.75
C SER A 141 14.77 -4.32 -12.64
N ALA A 142 15.21 -3.67 -13.71
CA ALA A 142 16.42 -2.87 -13.71
C ALA A 142 16.25 -1.47 -13.11
N ALA A 143 15.02 -0.91 -13.13
CA ALA A 143 14.72 0.46 -12.71
C ALA A 143 14.25 0.55 -11.26
N VAL A 144 13.62 -0.48 -10.73
CA VAL A 144 13.01 -0.48 -9.38
C VAL A 144 13.99 -0.09 -8.26
N ARG A 145 15.27 -0.46 -8.40
CA ARG A 145 16.34 -0.08 -7.47
C ARG A 145 16.61 1.43 -7.38
N PHE A 146 16.15 2.20 -8.36
CA PHE A 146 16.32 3.64 -8.41
C PHE A 146 15.11 4.42 -7.89
N LEU A 147 14.02 3.75 -7.49
CA LEU A 147 12.81 4.41 -6.99
C LEU A 147 13.11 5.31 -5.78
N GLU A 148 13.79 4.76 -4.77
CA GLU A 148 14.14 5.53 -3.58
C GLU A 148 15.05 6.74 -3.89
N PRO A 149 16.21 6.58 -4.56
CA PRO A 149 17.07 7.72 -4.88
C PRO A 149 16.40 8.74 -5.81
N LEU A 150 15.54 8.32 -6.75
CA LEU A 150 14.78 9.25 -7.60
C LEU A 150 13.73 10.03 -6.80
N THR A 151 13.09 9.40 -5.83
CA THR A 151 12.15 10.09 -4.94
C THR A 151 12.84 11.17 -4.12
N TRP A 152 14.00 10.85 -3.53
CA TRP A 152 14.80 11.84 -2.80
C TRP A 152 15.36 12.96 -3.70
N LEU A 153 15.77 12.61 -4.92
CA LEU A 153 16.18 13.61 -5.91
C LEU A 153 15.03 14.57 -6.23
N THR A 154 13.82 14.03 -6.47
CA THR A 154 12.62 14.86 -6.74
C THR A 154 12.33 15.78 -5.58
N PHE A 155 12.37 15.27 -4.34
CA PHE A 155 12.19 16.09 -3.14
C PHE A 155 13.23 17.20 -3.06
N GLY A 156 14.52 16.89 -3.27
CA GLY A 156 15.61 17.86 -3.27
C GLY A 156 15.46 18.93 -4.35
N VAL A 157 15.01 18.56 -5.54
CA VAL A 157 14.74 19.50 -6.65
C VAL A 157 13.60 20.45 -6.32
N LEU A 158 12.52 19.96 -5.67
CA LEU A 158 11.42 20.82 -5.23
C LEU A 158 11.85 21.79 -4.13
N VAL A 159 12.65 21.33 -3.17
CA VAL A 159 13.25 22.21 -2.13
C VAL A 159 14.13 23.26 -2.76
N LEU A 160 15.01 22.88 -3.70
CA LEU A 160 15.89 23.81 -4.41
C LEU A 160 15.09 24.90 -5.13
N LEU A 161 14.02 24.53 -5.84
CA LEU A 161 13.15 25.48 -6.52
C LEU A 161 12.50 26.47 -5.53
N GLY A 162 12.01 25.96 -4.41
CA GLY A 162 11.42 26.78 -3.34
C GLY A 162 12.42 27.81 -2.76
N VAL A 163 13.64 27.35 -2.46
CA VAL A 163 14.72 28.20 -1.95
C VAL A 163 15.13 29.27 -2.98
N LEU A 164 15.30 28.89 -4.24
CA LEU A 164 15.66 29.83 -5.32
C LEU A 164 14.62 30.95 -5.44
N TYR A 165 13.34 30.65 -5.40
CA TYR A 165 12.28 31.63 -5.55
C TYR A 165 12.09 32.48 -4.30
N LEU A 166 12.29 31.92 -3.12
CA LEU A 166 12.35 32.72 -1.88
C LEU A 166 13.50 33.76 -1.93
N LEU A 167 14.70 33.32 -2.29
CA LEU A 167 15.85 34.23 -2.47
C LEU A 167 15.57 35.28 -3.54
N GLY A 168 14.96 34.90 -4.65
CA GLY A 168 14.55 35.79 -5.70
C GLY A 168 13.56 36.85 -5.23
N ALA A 169 12.58 36.49 -4.43
CA ALA A 169 11.61 37.42 -3.85
C ALA A 169 12.29 38.40 -2.87
N LEU A 170 13.19 37.94 -2.02
CA LEU A 170 13.95 38.72 -1.05
C LEU A 170 14.94 39.68 -1.72
N LEU A 171 15.57 39.26 -2.82
CA LEU A 171 16.57 40.05 -3.56
C LEU A 171 15.97 40.95 -4.65
N SER A 172 14.67 41.20 -4.60
CA SER A 172 13.96 42.04 -5.59
C SER A 172 13.95 41.47 -7.02
N GLY A 173 14.11 40.16 -7.16
CA GLY A 173 13.85 39.39 -8.39
C GLY A 173 14.93 39.48 -9.46
N PRO A 174 16.20 39.19 -9.16
CA PRO A 174 17.25 39.19 -10.17
C PRO A 174 16.96 38.11 -11.25
N ALA A 175 17.17 38.47 -12.51
CA ALA A 175 16.88 37.62 -13.66
C ALA A 175 17.61 36.24 -13.61
N TRP A 176 18.80 36.18 -13.01
CA TRP A 176 19.59 34.98 -12.89
C TRP A 176 18.86 33.87 -12.09
N VAL A 177 18.00 34.23 -11.13
CA VAL A 177 17.20 33.28 -10.36
C VAL A 177 16.28 32.48 -11.28
N TRP A 178 15.58 33.15 -12.20
CA TRP A 178 14.71 32.52 -13.16
C TRP A 178 15.49 31.60 -14.11
N TRP A 179 16.60 32.10 -14.67
CA TRP A 179 17.44 31.29 -15.55
C TRP A 179 17.98 30.04 -14.87
N LEU A 180 18.41 30.16 -13.62
CA LEU A 180 18.90 29.02 -12.85
C LEU A 180 17.76 28.03 -12.54
N SER A 181 16.53 28.50 -12.33
CA SER A 181 15.38 27.65 -12.05
C SER A 181 14.92 26.81 -13.23
N LEU A 182 15.36 27.11 -14.46
CA LEU A 182 15.02 26.31 -15.65
C LEU A 182 15.60 24.88 -15.59
N LEU A 183 16.71 24.66 -14.88
CA LEU A 183 17.27 23.32 -14.70
C LEU A 183 16.34 22.43 -13.84
N PRO A 184 15.97 22.80 -12.60
CA PRO A 184 14.98 22.05 -11.83
C PRO A 184 13.61 21.98 -12.53
N ALA A 185 13.19 23.04 -13.23
CA ALA A 185 11.94 23.05 -14.00
C ALA A 185 11.94 22.01 -15.12
N GLY A 186 13.07 21.87 -15.84
CA GLY A 186 13.23 20.85 -16.87
C GLY A 186 13.12 19.43 -16.31
N TYR A 187 13.70 19.17 -15.14
CA TYR A 187 13.55 17.90 -14.43
C TYR A 187 12.08 17.64 -14.03
N ILE A 188 11.41 18.64 -13.41
CA ILE A 188 10.01 18.53 -12.99
C ILE A 188 9.09 18.32 -14.20
N LEU A 189 9.34 19.00 -15.32
CA LEU A 189 8.59 18.80 -16.56
C LEU A 189 8.80 17.39 -17.11
N GLY A 190 10.05 16.90 -17.13
CA GLY A 190 10.37 15.53 -17.57
C GLY A 190 9.69 14.47 -16.73
N THR A 191 9.74 14.58 -15.40
CA THR A 191 8.98 13.68 -14.50
C THR A 191 7.48 13.80 -14.69
N GLY A 192 6.94 15.01 -14.88
CA GLY A 192 5.52 15.25 -15.18
C GLY A 192 5.08 14.56 -16.47
N ILE A 193 5.86 14.67 -17.54
CA ILE A 193 5.59 13.97 -18.82
C ILE A 193 5.61 12.46 -18.63
N THR A 194 6.56 11.93 -17.85
CA THR A 194 6.66 10.49 -17.54
C THR A 194 5.43 10.02 -16.79
N LEU A 195 5.03 10.70 -15.71
CA LEU A 195 3.83 10.39 -14.92
C LEU A 195 2.55 10.46 -15.77
N TRP A 196 2.45 11.47 -16.63
CA TRP A 196 1.32 11.63 -17.55
C TRP A 196 1.23 10.49 -18.57
N ARG A 197 2.36 10.02 -19.10
CA ARG A 197 2.43 8.86 -20.01
C ARG A 197 2.10 7.56 -19.27
N GLU A 198 2.67 7.34 -18.10
CA GLU A 198 2.40 6.16 -17.27
C GLU A 198 0.93 6.08 -16.85
N GLY A 199 0.26 7.22 -16.59
CA GLY A 199 -1.18 7.28 -16.33
C GLY A 199 -2.05 6.82 -17.52
N ARG A 200 -1.46 6.47 -18.68
CA ARG A 200 -2.14 5.95 -19.88
C ARG A 200 -1.73 4.54 -20.27
N THR A 201 -0.80 3.94 -19.54
CA THR A 201 -0.45 2.54 -19.76
C THR A 201 -1.60 1.62 -19.34
N PRO A 202 -1.66 0.39 -19.84
CA PRO A 202 -2.65 -0.57 -19.39
C PRO A 202 -2.45 -0.90 -17.90
N PHE A 203 -3.51 -1.32 -17.24
CA PHE A 203 -3.40 -1.88 -15.91
C PHE A 203 -2.76 -3.27 -15.95
N SER A 204 -2.02 -3.63 -14.90
CA SER A 204 -1.47 -4.97 -14.70
C SER A 204 -2.59 -6.01 -14.60
N PRO A 205 -2.41 -7.23 -15.10
CA PRO A 205 -3.32 -8.33 -14.82
C PRO A 205 -3.41 -8.65 -13.32
N GLY A 206 -2.36 -8.36 -12.54
CA GLY A 206 -2.35 -8.43 -11.09
C GLY A 206 -2.63 -9.83 -10.55
N ALA A 207 -1.97 -10.85 -11.11
CA ALA A 207 -2.13 -12.20 -10.62
C ALA A 207 -1.44 -12.39 -9.27
N HIS A 208 -0.25 -11.84 -9.18
CA HIS A 208 0.53 -11.83 -7.97
C HIS A 208 0.09 -10.67 -7.06
N ASP A 209 0.01 -9.47 -7.61
CA ASP A 209 -0.38 -8.23 -6.96
C ASP A 209 -1.78 -7.77 -7.46
N ASN A 210 -2.92 -8.13 -6.78
CA ASN A 210 -2.98 -8.84 -5.50
C ASN A 210 -4.03 -9.98 -5.52
N ALA A 211 -4.33 -10.56 -6.70
CA ALA A 211 -5.28 -11.67 -6.81
C ALA A 211 -4.84 -12.93 -6.03
N SER A 212 -3.52 -13.11 -5.83
CA SER A 212 -2.97 -14.20 -5.04
C SER A 212 -3.38 -14.08 -3.57
N SER A 213 -3.25 -12.91 -3.00
CA SER A 213 -3.60 -12.62 -1.61
C SER A 213 -5.11 -12.69 -1.38
N VAL A 214 -5.91 -12.19 -2.33
CA VAL A 214 -7.37 -12.37 -2.31
C VAL A 214 -7.75 -13.87 -2.30
N ALA A 215 -7.04 -14.68 -3.08
CA ALA A 215 -7.29 -16.12 -3.12
C ALA A 215 -6.93 -16.80 -1.79
N VAL A 216 -5.80 -16.43 -1.18
CA VAL A 216 -5.37 -16.92 0.15
C VAL A 216 -6.38 -16.51 1.22
N ALA A 217 -6.81 -15.25 1.25
CA ALA A 217 -7.79 -14.77 2.22
C ALA A 217 -9.14 -15.49 2.08
N LEU A 218 -9.60 -15.77 0.86
CA LEU A 218 -10.82 -16.57 0.61
C LEU A 218 -10.66 -18.02 1.05
N GLU A 219 -9.50 -18.65 0.84
CA GLU A 219 -9.22 -20.01 1.26
C GLU A 219 -9.16 -20.14 2.78
N VAL A 220 -8.47 -19.20 3.45
CA VAL A 220 -8.48 -19.08 4.92
C VAL A 220 -9.92 -18.91 5.42
N GLY A 221 -10.70 -18.03 4.77
CA GLY A 221 -12.11 -17.83 5.08
C GLY A 221 -12.94 -19.11 4.94
N ARG A 222 -12.74 -19.90 3.88
CA ARG A 222 -13.40 -21.19 3.66
C ARG A 222 -13.07 -22.17 4.79
N TRP A 223 -11.82 -22.24 5.18
CA TRP A 223 -11.38 -23.14 6.25
C TRP A 223 -11.98 -22.73 7.60
N LEU A 224 -11.97 -21.45 7.93
CA LEU A 224 -12.51 -20.89 9.17
C LEU A 224 -14.05 -20.95 9.23
N ALA A 225 -14.74 -20.79 8.10
CA ALA A 225 -16.20 -20.94 8.06
C ALA A 225 -16.63 -22.36 8.42
N ALA A 226 -15.86 -23.38 7.99
CA ALA A 226 -16.09 -24.78 8.35
C ALA A 226 -15.65 -25.12 9.79
N ARG A 227 -14.68 -24.40 10.34
CA ARG A 227 -14.10 -24.61 11.68
C ARG A 227 -13.87 -23.27 12.37
N PRO A 228 -14.93 -22.61 12.88
CA PRO A 228 -14.82 -21.29 13.48
C PRO A 228 -13.84 -21.26 14.65
N PRO A 229 -13.05 -20.17 14.79
CA PRO A 229 -12.20 -19.97 15.95
C PRO A 229 -13.02 -19.96 17.24
N ARG A 230 -12.39 -20.29 18.35
CA ARG A 230 -13.10 -20.39 19.64
C ARG A 230 -13.44 -19.03 20.22
N HIS A 231 -12.52 -18.07 20.11
CA HIS A 231 -12.63 -16.75 20.76
C HIS A 231 -12.27 -15.57 19.87
N THR A 232 -11.87 -15.82 18.63
CA THR A 232 -11.41 -14.81 17.69
C THR A 232 -12.46 -14.59 16.60
N GLU A 233 -13.01 -13.38 16.53
CA GLU A 233 -13.79 -12.94 15.37
C GLU A 233 -12.84 -12.58 14.24
N VAL A 234 -13.02 -13.20 13.06
CA VAL A 234 -12.17 -12.92 11.90
C VAL A 234 -12.96 -12.13 10.85
N TRP A 235 -12.41 -10.99 10.45
CA TRP A 235 -12.90 -10.18 9.36
C TRP A 235 -12.05 -10.44 8.13
N LEU A 236 -12.69 -10.76 7.02
CA LEU A 236 -12.07 -10.82 5.72
C LEU A 236 -12.37 -9.50 5.02
N ALA A 237 -11.38 -8.65 4.86
CA ALA A 237 -11.56 -7.32 4.29
C ALA A 237 -10.85 -7.26 2.92
N PHE A 238 -11.66 -7.15 1.88
CA PHE A 238 -11.18 -7.00 0.51
C PHE A 238 -11.33 -5.54 0.12
N THR A 239 -10.23 -4.83 0.15
CA THR A 239 -10.19 -3.38 -0.04
C THR A 239 -10.10 -3.02 -1.51
N GLY A 240 -10.78 -1.96 -1.91
CA GLY A 240 -10.61 -1.33 -3.22
C GLY A 240 -9.82 -0.05 -3.10
N ALA A 241 -9.30 0.42 -4.23
CA ALA A 241 -8.51 1.65 -4.30
C ALA A 241 -7.36 1.69 -3.27
N GLU A 242 -6.70 0.54 -3.07
CA GLU A 242 -5.47 0.47 -2.30
C GLU A 242 -4.37 1.22 -3.03
N GLU A 243 -4.21 0.95 -4.32
CA GLU A 243 -3.22 1.51 -5.24
C GLU A 243 -3.32 3.02 -5.43
N THR A 244 -4.40 3.61 -4.92
CA THR A 244 -4.65 5.05 -4.95
C THR A 244 -4.86 5.58 -3.53
N ASP A 245 -3.80 5.53 -2.71
CA ASP A 245 -3.79 6.18 -1.39
C ASP A 245 -4.49 5.36 -0.29
N HIS A 246 -4.49 4.01 -0.37
CA HIS A 246 -5.10 3.10 0.61
C HIS A 246 -6.55 3.50 0.98
N ARG A 247 -7.31 4.01 -0.03
CA ARG A 247 -8.60 4.66 0.23
C ARG A 247 -9.61 3.70 0.84
N GLY A 248 -9.62 2.44 0.38
CA GLY A 248 -10.51 1.40 0.91
C GLY A 248 -10.31 1.16 2.39
N LEU A 249 -9.05 0.98 2.81
CA LEU A 249 -8.72 0.82 4.23
C LEU A 249 -9.14 2.05 5.06
N LYS A 250 -8.87 3.28 4.55
CA LYS A 250 -9.28 4.49 5.26
C LYS A 250 -10.79 4.55 5.48
N VAL A 251 -11.59 4.09 4.53
CA VAL A 251 -13.06 3.98 4.67
C VAL A 251 -13.43 2.90 5.69
N LEU A 252 -12.80 1.72 5.63
CA LEU A 252 -12.99 0.66 6.63
C LEU A 252 -12.76 1.18 8.05
N LEU A 253 -11.66 1.93 8.26
CA LEU A 253 -11.33 2.49 9.57
C LEU A 253 -12.26 3.65 9.98
N GLN A 254 -12.78 4.43 9.04
CA GLN A 254 -13.79 5.47 9.32
C GLN A 254 -15.09 4.88 9.82
N GLU A 255 -15.55 3.77 9.24
CA GLU A 255 -16.83 3.14 9.58
C GLU A 255 -16.71 2.17 10.77
N HIS A 256 -15.63 1.41 10.86
CA HIS A 256 -15.46 0.35 11.85
C HIS A 256 -14.28 0.53 12.81
N GLY A 257 -13.50 1.61 12.69
CA GLY A 257 -12.29 1.81 13.48
C GLY A 257 -12.50 1.75 14.99
N ALA A 258 -13.65 2.19 15.49
CA ALA A 258 -13.99 2.09 16.93
C ALA A 258 -14.08 0.62 17.38
N VAL A 259 -14.73 -0.24 16.60
CA VAL A 259 -14.87 -1.67 16.90
C VAL A 259 -13.56 -2.42 16.68
N LEU A 260 -12.74 -1.97 15.74
CA LEU A 260 -11.48 -2.58 15.34
C LEU A 260 -10.25 -1.97 16.05
N ARG A 261 -10.45 -1.08 17.06
CA ARG A 261 -9.34 -0.37 17.72
C ARG A 261 -8.29 -1.30 18.29
N ASP A 262 -8.74 -2.38 18.92
CA ASP A 262 -7.88 -3.40 19.52
C ASP A 262 -7.68 -4.63 18.64
N ALA A 263 -8.15 -4.57 17.39
CA ALA A 263 -7.98 -5.65 16.43
C ALA A 263 -6.53 -5.79 15.98
N VAL A 264 -6.22 -6.98 15.48
CA VAL A 264 -4.98 -7.30 14.79
C VAL A 264 -5.25 -7.31 13.30
N PHE A 265 -4.37 -6.67 12.54
CA PHE A 265 -4.45 -6.64 11.09
C PHE A 265 -3.30 -7.47 10.51
N ILE A 266 -3.63 -8.41 9.65
CA ILE A 266 -2.68 -9.18 8.85
C ILE A 266 -2.94 -8.80 7.40
N ASP A 267 -2.02 -8.09 6.82
CA ASP A 267 -2.06 -7.69 5.42
C ASP A 267 -1.37 -8.72 4.55
N LEU A 268 -1.95 -9.03 3.41
CA LEU A 268 -1.42 -9.99 2.45
C LEU A 268 -1.05 -9.28 1.16
N GLU A 269 0.23 -9.35 0.79
CA GLU A 269 0.76 -8.61 -0.34
C GLU A 269 1.54 -9.50 -1.29
N GLY A 270 0.96 -9.78 -2.45
CA GLY A 270 1.64 -10.52 -3.50
C GLY A 270 2.18 -11.89 -3.11
N VAL A 271 1.45 -12.69 -2.31
CA VAL A 271 1.92 -13.97 -1.73
C VAL A 271 1.98 -15.14 -2.70
N GLY A 272 1.77 -14.91 -4.00
CA GLY A 272 1.62 -15.97 -5.02
C GLY A 272 2.92 -16.54 -5.56
N SER A 273 4.07 -15.92 -5.35
CA SER A 273 5.38 -16.43 -5.79
C SER A 273 6.53 -15.77 -5.03
N GLY A 274 7.76 -16.18 -5.32
CA GLY A 274 8.94 -15.74 -4.59
C GLY A 274 9.09 -16.41 -3.22
N GLU A 275 9.87 -15.81 -2.36
CA GLU A 275 10.03 -16.23 -0.96
C GLU A 275 8.87 -15.66 -0.15
N LEU A 276 8.12 -16.50 0.58
CA LEU A 276 7.12 -16.01 1.53
C LEU A 276 7.83 -15.41 2.75
N VAL A 277 7.53 -14.15 3.03
CA VAL A 277 8.18 -13.40 4.11
C VAL A 277 7.17 -12.69 4.99
N TYR A 278 7.51 -12.46 6.26
CA TYR A 278 6.86 -11.44 7.07
C TYR A 278 7.76 -10.21 7.14
N LEU A 279 7.17 -9.02 6.97
CA LEU A 279 7.94 -7.80 6.88
C LEU A 279 8.30 -7.30 8.28
N VAL A 280 9.58 -7.00 8.50
CA VAL A 280 10.11 -6.43 9.75
C VAL A 280 10.44 -4.95 9.61
N ARG A 281 10.48 -4.47 8.37
CA ARG A 281 10.65 -3.07 8.00
C ARG A 281 10.16 -2.87 6.57
N GLU A 282 9.34 -1.89 6.36
CA GLU A 282 8.68 -1.52 5.12
C GLU A 282 8.88 -0.04 4.83
N GLY A 283 8.50 0.41 3.64
CA GLY A 283 8.57 1.81 3.22
C GLY A 283 9.75 2.14 2.33
N LEU A 284 9.46 2.85 1.24
CA LEU A 284 10.46 3.25 0.23
C LEU A 284 11.39 4.32 0.78
N CYS A 285 10.86 5.47 1.17
CA CYS A 285 11.65 6.63 1.60
C CYS A 285 11.61 6.85 3.12
N TRP A 286 10.50 6.52 3.75
CA TRP A 286 10.32 6.65 5.19
C TRP A 286 9.93 5.31 5.80
N PRO A 287 10.93 4.57 6.31
CA PRO A 287 10.67 3.22 6.78
C PRO A 287 9.81 3.22 8.05
N TYR A 288 8.88 2.27 8.07
CA TYR A 288 8.06 1.95 9.24
C TYR A 288 8.22 0.49 9.64
N ARG A 289 7.70 0.14 10.80
CA ARG A 289 7.81 -1.21 11.36
C ARG A 289 6.42 -1.75 11.70
N PRO A 290 6.20 -3.05 11.54
CA PRO A 290 5.00 -3.71 12.01
C PRO A 290 4.86 -3.61 13.53
N ASP A 291 3.74 -4.11 14.05
CA ASP A 291 3.57 -4.26 15.49
C ASP A 291 4.58 -5.26 16.06
N PRO A 292 5.35 -4.92 17.12
CA PRO A 292 6.37 -5.81 17.66
C PRO A 292 5.83 -7.14 18.17
N GLY A 293 4.60 -7.16 18.72
CA GLY A 293 3.95 -8.39 19.17
C GLY A 293 3.57 -9.31 18.01
N LEU A 294 3.13 -8.74 16.88
CA LEU A 294 2.83 -9.51 15.67
C LEU A 294 4.11 -9.99 14.98
N GLN A 295 5.17 -9.20 15.02
CA GLN A 295 6.47 -9.66 14.52
C GLN A 295 6.96 -10.86 15.33
N ALA A 296 6.89 -10.81 16.67
CA ALA A 296 7.26 -11.93 17.52
C ALA A 296 6.37 -13.17 17.30
N LEU A 297 5.08 -12.98 17.07
CA LEU A 297 4.15 -14.04 16.69
C LEU A 297 4.57 -14.70 15.36
N ALA A 298 4.85 -13.92 14.34
CA ALA A 298 5.27 -14.45 13.03
C ALA A 298 6.61 -15.21 13.15
N GLU A 299 7.56 -14.71 13.96
CA GLU A 299 8.83 -15.39 14.26
C GLU A 299 8.60 -16.73 14.98
N GLU A 300 7.68 -16.76 15.96
CA GLU A 300 7.32 -18.00 16.68
C GLU A 300 6.68 -19.02 15.75
N VAL A 301 5.73 -18.61 14.89
CA VAL A 301 5.08 -19.50 13.92
C VAL A 301 6.09 -20.01 12.89
N ALA A 302 6.96 -19.16 12.36
CA ALA A 302 8.01 -19.55 11.42
C ALA A 302 8.98 -20.59 12.03
N ALA A 303 9.31 -20.45 13.32
CA ALA A 303 10.16 -21.42 14.04
C ALA A 303 9.45 -22.75 14.27
N ARG A 304 8.12 -22.77 14.48
CA ARG A 304 7.33 -24.00 14.65
C ARG A 304 7.07 -24.73 13.33
N ARG A 305 6.98 -23.97 12.22
CA ARG A 305 6.67 -24.46 10.88
C ARG A 305 7.80 -24.12 9.89
N PRO A 306 9.02 -24.68 10.13
CA PRO A 306 10.15 -24.44 9.24
C PRO A 306 9.92 -25.00 7.81
N ASP A 307 9.00 -25.95 7.66
CA ASP A 307 8.56 -26.54 6.40
C ASP A 307 7.90 -25.50 5.46
N LEU A 308 7.27 -24.45 6.01
CA LEU A 308 6.67 -23.38 5.24
C LEU A 308 7.71 -22.41 4.65
N GLY A 309 8.94 -22.40 5.17
CA GLY A 309 10.04 -21.60 4.66
C GLY A 309 9.89 -20.07 4.84
N VAL A 310 8.99 -19.64 5.73
CA VAL A 310 8.71 -18.21 5.96
C VAL A 310 9.85 -17.55 6.73
N ARG A 311 10.27 -16.36 6.30
CA ARG A 311 11.44 -15.66 6.85
C ARG A 311 11.15 -14.17 7.09
N PRO A 312 11.87 -13.51 8.01
CA PRO A 312 11.82 -12.07 8.14
C PRO A 312 12.48 -11.38 6.94
N ALA A 313 11.88 -10.30 6.46
CA ALA A 313 12.47 -9.50 5.39
C ALA A 313 12.27 -8.00 5.60
N ARG A 314 13.09 -7.22 4.90
CA ARG A 314 12.91 -5.78 4.70
C ARG A 314 12.58 -5.58 3.23
N MET A 315 11.55 -4.80 2.95
CA MET A 315 11.15 -4.51 1.58
C MET A 315 10.84 -3.02 1.41
N PRO A 316 11.23 -2.41 0.28
CA PRO A 316 10.93 -1.01 -0.03
C PRO A 316 9.51 -0.89 -0.64
N VAL A 317 8.55 -1.58 -0.04
CA VAL A 317 7.14 -1.54 -0.45
C VAL A 317 6.35 -0.65 0.49
N GLU A 318 5.25 -0.13 0.01
CA GLU A 318 4.28 0.60 0.78
C GLU A 318 2.94 -0.10 0.60
N ASP A 319 2.34 -0.49 1.70
CA ASP A 319 1.12 -1.24 1.79
C ASP A 319 0.17 -0.65 2.85
N GLU A 320 -0.95 -1.29 3.07
CA GLU A 320 -1.97 -0.84 4.02
C GLU A 320 -1.46 -0.77 5.48
N VAL A 321 -0.38 -1.50 5.83
CA VAL A 321 0.23 -1.46 7.17
C VAL A 321 0.73 -0.07 7.53
N ARG A 322 1.21 0.74 6.58
CA ARG A 322 1.57 2.14 6.84
C ARG A 322 0.40 2.92 7.41
N THR A 323 -0.75 2.88 6.73
CA THR A 323 -1.97 3.59 7.17
C THR A 323 -2.44 3.09 8.54
N LEU A 324 -2.39 1.78 8.77
CA LEU A 324 -2.74 1.18 10.06
C LEU A 324 -1.80 1.63 11.18
N ARG A 325 -0.50 1.60 10.95
CA ARG A 325 0.51 1.98 11.95
C ARG A 325 0.44 3.48 12.28
N ASN A 326 0.22 4.32 11.29
CA ASN A 326 0.00 5.75 11.48
C ASN A 326 -1.28 6.01 12.31
N GLY A 327 -2.32 5.20 12.13
CA GLY A 327 -3.55 5.23 12.93
C GLY A 327 -3.42 4.58 14.31
N GLY A 328 -2.25 4.03 14.67
CA GLY A 328 -1.99 3.35 15.95
C GLY A 328 -2.62 1.97 16.06
N TYR A 329 -2.93 1.31 14.94
CA TYR A 329 -3.43 -0.07 14.89
C TYR A 329 -2.26 -1.07 14.90
N ARG A 330 -2.57 -2.30 15.30
CA ARG A 330 -1.61 -3.41 15.35
C ARG A 330 -1.64 -4.14 14.01
N ALA A 331 -0.58 -4.05 13.24
CA ALA A 331 -0.54 -4.60 11.89
C ALA A 331 0.80 -5.23 11.54
N ILE A 332 0.77 -6.21 10.64
CA ILE A 332 1.91 -6.88 10.01
C ILE A 332 1.56 -7.22 8.57
N CYS A 333 2.52 -7.13 7.65
CA CYS A 333 2.39 -7.59 6.28
C CYS A 333 3.08 -8.96 6.09
N LEU A 334 2.42 -9.86 5.37
CA LEU A 334 2.97 -11.08 4.80
C LEU A 334 3.07 -10.89 3.28
N ALA A 335 4.24 -11.03 2.72
CA ALA A 335 4.48 -10.74 1.32
C ALA A 335 5.25 -11.84 0.60
N GLY A 336 5.09 -11.89 -0.74
CA GLY A 336 6.01 -12.58 -1.61
C GLY A 336 7.21 -11.68 -1.93
N ARG A 337 8.43 -12.18 -1.79
CA ARG A 337 9.66 -11.44 -2.07
C ARG A 337 10.41 -12.06 -3.24
N ASP A 338 10.72 -11.27 -4.24
CA ASP A 338 11.67 -11.65 -5.29
C ASP A 338 13.10 -11.50 -4.73
N PRO A 339 13.87 -12.60 -4.60
CA PRO A 339 15.22 -12.53 -4.07
C PRO A 339 16.19 -11.72 -4.95
N ALA A 340 15.89 -11.57 -6.25
CA ALA A 340 16.75 -10.84 -7.18
C ALA A 340 16.59 -9.31 -7.06
N THR A 341 15.37 -8.83 -6.80
CA THR A 341 15.08 -7.39 -6.71
C THR A 341 14.89 -6.92 -5.28
N GLY A 342 14.51 -7.82 -4.37
CA GLY A 342 14.15 -7.49 -2.99
C GLY A 342 12.76 -6.84 -2.84
N THR A 343 11.96 -6.82 -3.90
CA THR A 343 10.60 -6.26 -3.97
C THR A 343 9.59 -7.36 -4.27
N LEU A 344 8.32 -6.99 -4.49
CA LEU A 344 7.30 -7.93 -4.97
C LEU A 344 7.67 -8.46 -6.36
N PRO A 345 7.46 -9.77 -6.63
CA PRO A 345 7.68 -10.34 -7.95
C PRO A 345 6.75 -9.69 -8.98
N ARG A 346 7.28 -9.28 -10.13
CA ARG A 346 6.54 -8.67 -11.24
C ARG A 346 5.66 -7.46 -10.86
N TRP A 347 6.03 -6.77 -9.82
CA TRP A 347 5.30 -5.63 -9.26
C TRP A 347 4.95 -4.60 -10.33
N HIS A 348 3.66 -4.30 -10.51
CA HIS A 348 3.12 -3.34 -11.48
C HIS A 348 3.59 -3.59 -12.93
N ARG A 349 3.62 -4.84 -13.36
CA ARG A 349 4.11 -5.23 -14.70
C ARG A 349 3.05 -5.97 -15.50
N ALA A 350 3.18 -5.91 -16.84
CA ALA A 350 2.28 -6.60 -17.76
C ALA A 350 2.41 -8.13 -17.74
N ASP A 351 3.56 -8.64 -17.27
CA ASP A 351 3.84 -10.07 -17.13
C ASP A 351 3.46 -10.63 -15.75
N ASP A 352 2.69 -9.88 -14.94
CA ASP A 352 2.08 -10.38 -13.71
C ASP A 352 0.81 -11.19 -14.03
N THR A 353 1.01 -12.39 -14.52
CA THR A 353 -0.04 -13.26 -15.08
C THR A 353 -0.22 -14.55 -14.28
N VAL A 354 -1.35 -15.22 -14.50
CA VAL A 354 -1.78 -16.42 -13.74
C VAL A 354 -0.74 -17.55 -13.75
N ASP A 355 -0.05 -17.75 -14.86
CA ASP A 355 0.96 -18.78 -15.07
C ASP A 355 2.24 -18.56 -14.26
N THR A 356 2.43 -17.36 -13.72
CA THR A 356 3.59 -17.01 -12.89
C THR A 356 3.38 -17.26 -11.39
N VAL A 357 2.14 -17.62 -10.99
CA VAL A 357 1.77 -17.87 -9.61
C VAL A 357 1.91 -19.36 -9.26
N SER A 358 2.55 -19.64 -8.13
CA SER A 358 2.78 -20.99 -7.62
C SER A 358 1.64 -21.42 -6.70
N PRO A 359 0.93 -22.54 -6.99
CA PRO A 359 -0.04 -23.10 -6.06
C PRO A 359 0.55 -23.42 -4.68
N VAL A 360 1.79 -23.90 -4.66
CA VAL A 360 2.51 -24.21 -3.40
C VAL A 360 2.76 -22.95 -2.57
N ALA A 361 3.03 -21.81 -3.22
CA ALA A 361 3.20 -20.54 -2.50
C ALA A 361 1.87 -20.11 -1.84
N LEU A 362 0.74 -20.25 -2.56
CA LEU A 362 -0.59 -19.96 -2.02
C LEU A 362 -0.95 -20.84 -0.83
N GLU A 363 -0.67 -22.16 -0.92
CA GLU A 363 -0.90 -23.11 0.18
C GLU A 363 -0.07 -22.73 1.40
N ARG A 364 1.23 -22.49 1.25
CA ARG A 364 2.11 -22.07 2.34
C ARG A 364 1.65 -20.77 3.02
N ALA A 365 1.22 -19.80 2.23
CA ALA A 365 0.70 -18.55 2.76
C ALA A 365 -0.59 -18.76 3.56
N ALA A 366 -1.53 -19.57 3.05
CA ALA A 366 -2.76 -19.90 3.76
C ALA A 366 -2.48 -20.65 5.06
N GLU A 367 -1.60 -21.64 5.04
CA GLU A 367 -1.21 -22.40 6.23
C GLU A 367 -0.53 -21.49 7.27
N PHE A 368 0.38 -20.61 6.85
CA PHE A 368 1.04 -19.70 7.77
C PHE A 368 0.06 -18.75 8.47
N VAL A 369 -0.90 -18.19 7.70
CA VAL A 369 -1.97 -17.35 8.27
C VAL A 369 -2.83 -18.13 9.26
N LEU A 370 -3.22 -19.37 8.93
CA LEU A 370 -4.01 -20.23 9.82
C LEU A 370 -3.27 -20.55 11.12
N GLU A 371 -1.97 -20.82 11.06
CA GLU A 371 -1.13 -21.03 12.25
C GLU A 371 -1.06 -19.77 13.14
N MET A 372 -0.88 -18.58 12.54
CA MET A 372 -0.93 -17.32 13.27
C MET A 372 -2.29 -17.15 13.97
N LEU A 373 -3.39 -17.39 13.26
CA LEU A 373 -4.75 -17.28 13.81
C LEU A 373 -4.99 -18.28 14.95
N GLN A 374 -4.48 -19.51 14.87
CA GLN A 374 -4.59 -20.51 15.93
C GLN A 374 -3.86 -20.05 17.20
N VAL A 375 -2.67 -19.48 17.09
CA VAL A 375 -1.92 -18.95 18.24
C VAL A 375 -2.68 -17.77 18.87
N ILE A 376 -3.24 -16.85 18.06
CA ILE A 376 -4.05 -15.75 18.54
C ILE A 376 -5.29 -16.27 19.28
N ASP A 377 -6.02 -17.23 18.69
CA ASP A 377 -7.25 -17.77 19.25
C ASP A 377 -7.03 -18.56 20.55
N SER A 378 -5.87 -19.19 20.73
CA SER A 378 -5.50 -19.91 21.95
C SER A 378 -5.38 -19.01 23.17
N GLY A 379 -5.29 -17.67 22.98
CA GLY A 379 -5.07 -16.68 24.03
C GLY A 379 -3.67 -16.74 24.66
N LEU A 380 -2.74 -17.49 24.07
CA LEU A 380 -1.32 -17.52 24.47
C LEU A 380 -0.60 -16.25 24.02
N TRP A 381 -1.08 -15.65 22.92
CA TRP A 381 -0.58 -14.40 22.40
C TRP A 381 -1.11 -13.22 23.26
N GLY A 382 -0.24 -12.37 23.76
CA GLY A 382 -0.57 -11.23 24.63
C GLY A 382 -0.42 -11.48 26.13
N ARG A 383 -0.19 -12.73 26.58
CA ARG A 383 0.18 -13.01 27.97
C ARG A 383 1.68 -12.86 28.23
N ARG A 384 2.50 -12.86 27.17
CA ARG A 384 3.93 -12.55 27.24
C ARG A 384 4.10 -11.05 26.97
N GLY A 385 4.26 -10.26 28.03
CA GLY A 385 4.58 -8.83 27.91
C GLY A 385 5.90 -8.62 27.15
N PRO A 386 6.16 -7.41 26.63
CA PRO A 386 7.38 -7.10 25.85
C PRO A 386 8.71 -7.34 26.60
N SER A 387 8.69 -7.63 27.88
CA SER A 387 9.89 -7.73 28.74
C SER A 387 10.66 -9.05 28.65
N GLU A 388 10.07 -10.15 28.18
CA GLU A 388 10.80 -11.43 28.14
C GLU A 388 11.58 -11.68 26.83
N ALA A 389 11.19 -11.03 25.74
CA ALA A 389 11.91 -11.14 24.47
C ALA A 389 13.18 -10.26 24.40
N ALA A 390 13.27 -9.21 25.22
CA ALA A 390 14.42 -8.30 25.24
C ALA A 390 15.60 -8.86 26.07
N SER A 391 15.35 -9.72 27.06
CA SER A 391 16.40 -10.21 27.94
C SER A 391 17.35 -11.27 27.35
N CYS A 392 17.00 -11.81 26.16
CA CYS A 392 17.84 -12.83 25.50
C CYS A 392 18.81 -12.26 24.46
N ARG A 393 18.73 -10.96 24.09
CA ARG A 393 19.62 -10.33 23.09
C ARG A 393 20.83 -9.58 23.66
N ASP A 394 20.85 -9.30 24.97
CA ASP A 394 22.00 -8.60 25.60
C ASP A 394 23.09 -9.53 26.13
N ARG A 395 23.06 -10.81 25.78
CA ARG A 395 24.09 -11.78 26.20
C ARG A 395 24.72 -12.56 25.04
N ARG A 396 24.95 -11.89 23.92
CA ARG A 396 25.91 -12.43 22.92
C ARG A 396 26.65 -11.31 22.25
#